data_a452552e9c9df9b7864d594bf5b3b612
#
_entry.id   a452552e9c9df9b7864d594bf5b3b612
#
_cell.length_a   1.000
_cell.length_b   1.000
_cell.length_c   1.000
_cell.angle_alpha   90.00
_cell.angle_beta   90.00
_cell.angle_gamma   90.00
#
_symmetry.space_group_name_H-M   'P 1'
#
loop_
_entity.id
_entity.type
_entity.pdbx_description
1 polymer ?
#
loop_
_entity_poly.entity_id
_entity_poly.type
_entity_poly.pdbx_seq_one_letter_code
_entity_poly.pdbx_strand_id
1 'polypeptide(L)'
;RFCGSVDAIRALNEGRCTVAGFHAPMQPAASSLVASTYRPLLATGQHKLIGFAVRQQGLMVAPGNPLGLAAWSDLLRPQLRFVNRTLGTGTRLLLDDWLAQQGLDGRAIAGYAHEESSHAAVAARVASGQADAALGIESAARAHQLDFVPLMHEHYWLVCLKSALDTPAVRQLLAVLSAAGWNAELGQLPGYASEALGGQVHSLKRTLPWW
;
A
#
# COMPACT_ATOMS: atom_id res chain seq x y z
N ARG A 1 -15.50 5.51 -1.04
CA ARG A 1 -15.62 4.05 -1.24
C ARG A 1 -14.25 3.43 -1.00
N PHE A 2 -14.16 2.45 -0.14
CA PHE A 2 -12.94 1.67 0.04
C PHE A 2 -12.86 0.63 -1.07
N CYS A 3 -11.76 0.63 -1.82
CA CYS A 3 -11.45 -0.34 -2.86
C CYS A 3 -9.93 -0.51 -2.96
N GLY A 4 -9.48 -1.56 -3.64
CA GLY A 4 -8.06 -1.78 -3.88
C GLY A 4 -7.47 -0.73 -4.84
N SER A 5 -6.14 -0.60 -4.85
CA SER A 5 -5.43 0.38 -5.68
C SER A 5 -5.74 0.24 -7.17
N VAL A 6 -5.85 -0.98 -7.66
CA VAL A 6 -6.18 -1.27 -9.07
C VAL A 6 -7.57 -0.75 -9.42
N ASP A 7 -8.57 -1.05 -8.58
CA ASP A 7 -9.95 -0.62 -8.82
C ASP A 7 -10.12 0.89 -8.63
N ALA A 8 -9.33 1.51 -7.75
CA ALA A 8 -9.32 2.96 -7.59
C ALA A 8 -8.86 3.66 -8.87
N ILE A 9 -7.76 3.19 -9.49
CA ILE A 9 -7.28 3.76 -10.77
C ILE A 9 -8.27 3.47 -11.90
N ARG A 10 -8.87 2.28 -11.95
CA ARG A 10 -9.93 1.99 -12.94
C ARG A 10 -11.12 2.94 -12.78
N ALA A 11 -11.57 3.17 -11.55
CA ALA A 11 -12.65 4.10 -11.27
C ALA A 11 -12.32 5.55 -11.72
N LEU A 12 -11.06 5.98 -11.59
CA LEU A 12 -10.58 7.25 -12.10
C LEU A 12 -10.68 7.29 -13.64
N ASN A 13 -10.20 6.25 -14.32
CA ASN A 13 -10.21 6.16 -15.78
C ASN A 13 -11.63 6.11 -16.37
N GLU A 14 -12.58 5.57 -15.62
CA GLU A 14 -14.01 5.54 -15.96
C GLU A 14 -14.75 6.82 -15.57
N GLY A 15 -14.08 7.83 -15.02
CA GLY A 15 -14.69 9.09 -14.57
C GLY A 15 -15.56 8.97 -13.33
N ARG A 16 -15.49 7.86 -12.58
CA ARG A 16 -16.28 7.62 -11.36
C ARG A 16 -15.69 8.30 -10.12
N CYS A 17 -14.48 8.80 -10.20
CA CYS A 17 -13.84 9.64 -9.19
C CYS A 17 -12.86 10.62 -9.85
N THR A 18 -12.52 11.69 -9.12
CA THR A 18 -11.57 12.73 -9.59
C THR A 18 -10.14 12.42 -9.19
N VAL A 19 -9.97 11.72 -8.06
CA VAL A 19 -8.66 11.35 -7.49
C VAL A 19 -8.73 9.89 -7.04
N ALA A 20 -7.70 9.13 -7.33
CA ALA A 20 -7.54 7.75 -6.88
C ALA A 20 -6.26 7.61 -6.07
N GLY A 21 -6.25 6.72 -5.08
CA GLY A 21 -5.04 6.38 -4.31
C GLY A 21 -4.46 5.05 -4.75
N PHE A 22 -3.13 4.96 -4.82
CA PHE A 22 -2.45 3.70 -5.03
C PHE A 22 -1.08 3.67 -4.32
N HIS A 23 -0.59 2.47 -4.09
CA HIS A 23 0.64 2.22 -3.36
C HIS A 23 1.67 1.58 -4.25
N ALA A 24 2.92 2.02 -4.15
CA ALA A 24 4.04 1.42 -4.85
C ALA A 24 5.27 1.37 -3.94
N PRO A 25 6.12 0.33 -4.03
CA PRO A 25 7.42 0.32 -3.36
C PRO A 25 8.21 1.58 -3.69
N MET A 26 9.08 2.03 -2.80
CA MET A 26 9.92 3.20 -3.08
C MET A 26 10.84 2.99 -4.28
N GLN A 27 11.29 1.77 -4.49
CA GLN A 27 12.20 1.41 -5.61
C GLN A 27 11.70 0.12 -6.29
N PRO A 28 10.57 0.17 -7.00
CA PRO A 28 10.07 -1.00 -7.70
C PRO A 28 10.95 -1.28 -8.94
N ALA A 29 11.28 -2.54 -9.17
CA ALA A 29 11.95 -2.93 -10.40
C ALA A 29 11.05 -2.68 -11.63
N ALA A 30 11.62 -2.31 -12.76
CA ALA A 30 10.87 -2.10 -14.00
C ALA A 30 10.14 -3.36 -14.50
N SER A 31 10.67 -4.53 -14.16
CA SER A 31 10.09 -5.85 -14.46
C SER A 31 9.19 -6.40 -13.35
N SER A 32 8.90 -5.62 -12.31
CA SER A 32 8.08 -6.07 -11.18
C SER A 32 6.62 -6.29 -11.57
N LEU A 33 5.93 -7.13 -10.81
CA LEU A 33 4.49 -7.31 -10.94
C LEU A 33 3.73 -6.00 -10.65
N VAL A 34 4.26 -5.17 -9.75
CA VAL A 34 3.73 -3.83 -9.47
C VAL A 34 3.75 -2.96 -10.72
N ALA A 35 4.89 -2.91 -11.41
CA ALA A 35 5.03 -2.15 -12.65
C ALA A 35 4.09 -2.67 -13.74
N SER A 36 4.06 -3.98 -13.99
CA SER A 36 3.19 -4.59 -15.00
C SER A 36 1.69 -4.40 -14.71
N THR A 37 1.31 -4.32 -13.43
CA THR A 37 -0.09 -4.11 -13.01
C THR A 37 -0.54 -2.66 -13.21
N TYR A 38 0.29 -1.67 -12.83
CA TYR A 38 -0.15 -0.27 -12.89
C TYR A 38 0.11 0.40 -14.24
N ARG A 39 1.14 -0.03 -14.98
CA ARG A 39 1.53 0.58 -16.25
C ARG A 39 0.41 0.64 -17.29
N PRO A 40 -0.42 -0.41 -17.48
CA PRO A 40 -1.56 -0.35 -18.41
C PRO A 40 -2.70 0.59 -17.98
N LEU A 41 -2.77 0.92 -16.68
CA LEU A 41 -3.83 1.74 -16.10
C LEU A 41 -3.49 3.23 -16.08
N LEU A 42 -2.24 3.59 -16.25
CA LEU A 42 -1.73 4.95 -16.17
C LEU A 42 -1.17 5.39 -17.53
N ALA A 43 -1.46 6.59 -17.96
CA ALA A 43 -1.01 7.12 -19.25
C ALA A 43 -0.17 8.38 -19.05
N THR A 44 1.05 8.39 -19.59
CA THR A 44 1.89 9.59 -19.60
C THR A 44 1.22 10.72 -20.37
N GLY A 45 1.27 11.94 -19.83
CA GLY A 45 0.60 13.09 -20.43
C GLY A 45 -0.86 13.27 -20.00
N GLN A 46 -1.57 12.20 -19.63
CA GLN A 46 -2.94 12.28 -19.13
C GLN A 46 -3.02 12.30 -17.61
N HIS A 47 -2.23 11.44 -16.93
CA HIS A 47 -2.24 11.32 -15.49
C HIS A 47 -1.11 12.12 -14.83
N LYS A 48 -1.40 12.61 -13.63
CA LYS A 48 -0.45 13.25 -12.73
C LYS A 48 -0.50 12.58 -11.37
N LEU A 49 0.68 12.46 -10.74
CA LEU A 49 0.81 12.01 -9.38
C LEU A 49 0.82 13.19 -8.43
N ILE A 50 0.23 13.01 -7.27
CA ILE A 50 0.27 13.95 -6.15
C ILE A 50 0.90 13.19 -4.98
N GLY A 51 1.98 13.73 -4.41
CA GLY A 51 2.59 13.17 -3.23
C GLY A 51 1.62 13.21 -2.06
N PHE A 52 1.47 12.09 -1.37
CA PHE A 52 0.59 11.98 -0.21
C PHE A 52 1.36 11.58 1.04
N ALA A 53 1.96 10.39 1.06
CA ALA A 53 2.68 9.88 2.22
C ALA A 53 3.70 8.80 1.84
N VAL A 54 4.67 8.59 2.70
CA VAL A 54 5.42 7.34 2.80
C VAL A 54 4.90 6.56 4.00
N ARG A 55 4.78 5.25 3.87
CA ARG A 55 4.38 4.41 4.99
C ARG A 55 5.14 3.09 5.00
N GLN A 56 5.13 2.46 6.16
CA GLN A 56 5.70 1.13 6.33
C GLN A 56 4.67 0.05 6.04
N GLN A 57 5.08 -0.96 5.29
CA GLN A 57 4.43 -2.27 5.18
C GLN A 57 5.24 -3.29 5.98
N GLY A 58 4.55 -4.19 6.66
CA GLY A 58 5.20 -5.20 7.49
C GLY A 58 4.24 -6.27 7.97
N LEU A 59 4.74 -7.13 8.85
CA LEU A 59 3.94 -8.18 9.47
C LEU A 59 3.29 -7.64 10.74
N MET A 60 1.99 -7.80 10.84
CA MET A 60 1.22 -7.65 12.05
C MET A 60 1.22 -8.99 12.77
N VAL A 61 1.70 -9.02 14.00
CA VAL A 61 1.92 -10.25 14.78
C VAL A 61 1.37 -10.07 16.20
N ALA A 62 1.12 -11.18 16.90
CA ALA A 62 0.69 -11.12 18.28
C ALA A 62 1.71 -10.39 19.18
N PRO A 63 1.28 -9.77 20.30
CA PRO A 63 2.17 -9.09 21.22
C PRO A 63 3.35 -9.94 21.66
N GLY A 64 4.54 -9.35 21.67
CA GLY A 64 5.79 -10.05 21.96
C GLY A 64 6.35 -10.87 20.81
N ASN A 65 5.69 -10.89 19.65
CA ASN A 65 6.11 -11.66 18.47
C ASN A 65 6.55 -13.09 18.83
N PRO A 66 5.66 -13.93 19.36
CA PRO A 66 6.02 -15.22 19.97
C PRO A 66 6.66 -16.22 18.99
N LEU A 67 6.45 -16.01 17.67
CA LEU A 67 7.05 -16.83 16.63
C LEU A 67 8.38 -16.27 16.11
N GLY A 68 8.85 -15.12 16.58
CA GLY A 68 10.08 -14.50 16.15
C GLY A 68 10.13 -14.22 14.65
N LEU A 69 9.03 -13.72 14.07
CA LEU A 69 8.97 -13.38 12.65
C LEU A 69 9.75 -12.09 12.42
N ALA A 70 10.65 -12.07 11.42
CA ALA A 70 11.55 -10.93 11.17
C ALA A 70 11.68 -10.55 9.69
N ALA A 71 11.28 -11.42 8.77
CA ALA A 71 11.52 -11.25 7.34
C ALA A 71 10.38 -11.84 6.49
N TRP A 72 10.35 -11.46 5.22
CA TRP A 72 9.42 -12.03 4.24
C TRP A 72 9.49 -13.55 4.15
N SER A 73 10.69 -14.12 4.25
CA SER A 73 10.91 -15.58 4.19
C SER A 73 10.24 -16.34 5.32
N ASP A 74 9.94 -15.69 6.45
CA ASP A 74 9.21 -16.34 7.55
C ASP A 74 7.78 -16.70 7.16
N LEU A 75 7.21 -16.06 6.16
CA LEU A 75 5.89 -16.43 5.62
C LEU A 75 5.88 -17.82 4.99
N LEU A 76 7.03 -18.37 4.64
CA LEU A 76 7.17 -19.72 4.05
C LEU A 76 7.19 -20.84 5.10
N ARG A 77 7.10 -20.52 6.40
CA ARG A 77 7.07 -21.53 7.48
C ARG A 77 5.81 -22.39 7.35
N PRO A 78 5.91 -23.73 7.26
CA PRO A 78 4.78 -24.61 6.90
C PRO A 78 3.59 -24.56 7.85
N GLN A 79 3.81 -24.19 9.12
CA GLN A 79 2.76 -24.16 10.14
C GLN A 79 2.26 -22.76 10.47
N LEU A 80 2.77 -21.73 9.77
CA LEU A 80 2.34 -20.34 9.98
C LEU A 80 0.92 -20.16 9.45
N ARG A 81 0.00 -19.76 10.31
CA ARG A 81 -1.37 -19.38 9.90
C ARG A 81 -1.37 -17.95 9.42
N PHE A 82 -1.29 -17.77 8.12
CA PHE A 82 -1.31 -16.44 7.49
C PHE A 82 -2.71 -16.06 7.03
N VAL A 83 -3.06 -14.78 7.16
CA VAL A 83 -4.23 -14.18 6.54
C VAL A 83 -3.81 -13.04 5.61
N ASN A 84 -4.34 -13.07 4.40
CA ASN A 84 -3.96 -12.20 3.30
C ASN A 84 -4.96 -11.06 3.10
N ARG A 85 -4.58 -10.09 2.30
CA ARG A 85 -5.47 -9.07 1.77
C ARG A 85 -6.09 -9.53 0.43
N THR A 86 -7.31 -9.11 0.18
CA THR A 86 -8.00 -9.41 -1.09
C THR A 86 -7.20 -8.98 -2.30
N LEU A 87 -7.34 -9.75 -3.38
CA LEU A 87 -6.73 -9.46 -4.68
C LEU A 87 -7.06 -8.04 -5.16
N GLY A 88 -6.10 -7.37 -5.81
CA GLY A 88 -6.24 -5.98 -6.28
C GLY A 88 -5.90 -4.91 -5.24
N THR A 89 -5.62 -5.27 -3.99
CA THR A 89 -5.07 -4.34 -3.00
C THR A 89 -3.56 -4.17 -3.17
N GLY A 90 -3.04 -2.97 -2.86
CA GLY A 90 -1.60 -2.70 -2.95
C GLY A 90 -0.77 -3.66 -2.10
N THR A 91 -1.19 -3.95 -0.86
CA THR A 91 -0.50 -4.88 0.04
C THR A 91 -0.44 -6.30 -0.52
N ARG A 92 -1.54 -6.79 -1.14
CA ARG A 92 -1.54 -8.09 -1.80
C ARG A 92 -0.59 -8.11 -2.99
N LEU A 93 -0.60 -7.05 -3.79
CA LEU A 93 0.29 -6.91 -4.93
C LEU A 93 1.77 -6.93 -4.52
N LEU A 94 2.13 -6.34 -3.38
CA LEU A 94 3.49 -6.40 -2.83
C LEU A 94 3.91 -7.83 -2.46
N LEU A 95 3.03 -8.59 -1.82
CA LEU A 95 3.28 -9.99 -1.49
C LEU A 95 3.47 -10.84 -2.75
N ASP A 96 2.60 -10.67 -3.72
CA ASP A 96 2.65 -11.41 -4.97
C ASP A 96 3.91 -11.06 -5.78
N ASP A 97 4.32 -9.78 -5.77
CA ASP A 97 5.57 -9.32 -6.40
C ASP A 97 6.81 -9.94 -5.73
N TRP A 98 6.84 -9.97 -4.38
CA TRP A 98 7.89 -10.63 -3.64
C TRP A 98 7.97 -12.13 -3.97
N LEU A 99 6.85 -12.84 -3.96
CA LEU A 99 6.80 -14.26 -4.33
C LEU A 99 7.32 -14.48 -5.75
N ALA A 100 6.89 -13.68 -6.71
CA ALA A 100 7.35 -13.78 -8.10
C ALA A 100 8.86 -13.57 -8.23
N GLN A 101 9.44 -12.62 -7.49
CA GLN A 101 10.89 -12.38 -7.44
C GLN A 101 11.68 -13.56 -6.86
N GLN A 102 11.06 -14.36 -5.98
CA GLN A 102 11.65 -15.59 -5.43
C GLN A 102 11.38 -16.83 -6.32
N GLY A 103 10.67 -16.68 -7.44
CA GLY A 103 10.23 -17.81 -8.27
C GLY A 103 9.16 -18.67 -7.60
N LEU A 104 8.44 -18.12 -6.63
CA LEU A 104 7.38 -18.78 -5.85
C LEU A 104 6.00 -18.28 -6.27
N ASP A 105 4.98 -19.06 -5.90
CA ASP A 105 3.58 -18.65 -5.99
C ASP A 105 2.89 -18.72 -4.61
N GLY A 106 1.61 -18.36 -4.57
CA GLY A 106 0.85 -18.31 -3.32
C GLY A 106 0.76 -19.62 -2.56
N ARG A 107 0.95 -20.78 -3.24
CA ARG A 107 0.93 -22.10 -2.58
C ARG A 107 2.09 -22.30 -1.61
N ALA A 108 3.13 -21.48 -1.73
CA ALA A 108 4.27 -21.50 -0.81
C ALA A 108 3.92 -20.97 0.59
N ILE A 109 2.79 -20.25 0.75
CA ILE A 109 2.37 -19.67 2.03
C ILE A 109 1.10 -20.35 2.53
N ALA A 110 1.18 -20.98 3.69
CA ALA A 110 0.02 -21.56 4.35
C ALA A 110 -0.98 -20.45 4.76
N GLY A 111 -2.21 -20.51 4.26
CA GLY A 111 -3.23 -19.50 4.51
C GLY A 111 -3.28 -18.36 3.46
N TYR A 112 -2.47 -18.41 2.41
CA TYR A 112 -2.47 -17.39 1.34
C TYR A 112 -3.86 -17.13 0.74
N ALA A 113 -4.73 -18.15 0.66
CA ALA A 113 -6.08 -18.03 0.15
C ALA A 113 -7.09 -17.50 1.18
N HIS A 114 -6.71 -17.36 2.45
CA HIS A 114 -7.56 -16.74 3.46
C HIS A 114 -7.46 -15.23 3.33
N GLU A 115 -8.50 -14.60 2.85
CA GLU A 115 -8.48 -13.18 2.49
C GLU A 115 -9.43 -12.33 3.34
N GLU A 116 -9.00 -11.10 3.63
CA GLU A 116 -9.83 -10.07 4.28
C GLU A 116 -9.74 -8.73 3.51
N SER A 117 -10.84 -7.99 3.54
CA SER A 117 -11.02 -6.81 2.70
C SER A 117 -10.31 -5.55 3.21
N SER A 118 -9.91 -5.48 4.49
CA SER A 118 -9.30 -4.30 5.09
C SER A 118 -8.09 -4.62 5.96
N HIS A 119 -7.23 -3.63 6.24
CA HIS A 119 -6.14 -3.79 7.20
C HIS A 119 -6.66 -4.08 8.61
N ALA A 120 -7.77 -3.47 9.00
CA ALA A 120 -8.41 -3.74 10.28
C ALA A 120 -8.92 -5.19 10.37
N ALA A 121 -9.50 -5.72 9.29
CA ALA A 121 -10.01 -7.09 9.28
C ALA A 121 -8.89 -8.14 9.41
N VAL A 122 -7.77 -8.00 8.67
CA VAL A 122 -6.62 -8.92 8.85
C VAL A 122 -5.99 -8.76 10.24
N ALA A 123 -5.90 -7.52 10.77
CA ALA A 123 -5.41 -7.28 12.13
C ALA A 123 -6.31 -7.95 13.19
N ALA A 124 -7.64 -7.88 13.04
CA ALA A 124 -8.59 -8.54 13.93
C ALA A 124 -8.42 -10.07 13.94
N ARG A 125 -8.10 -10.70 12.78
CA ARG A 125 -7.81 -12.14 12.71
C ARG A 125 -6.56 -12.52 13.53
N VAL A 126 -5.52 -11.67 13.45
CA VAL A 126 -4.31 -11.90 14.27
C VAL A 126 -4.60 -11.65 15.75
N ALA A 127 -5.27 -10.56 16.09
CA ALA A 127 -5.60 -10.23 17.48
C ALA A 127 -6.49 -11.28 18.17
N SER A 128 -7.39 -11.92 17.41
CA SER A 128 -8.24 -13.01 17.93
C SER A 128 -7.56 -14.39 17.94
N GLY A 129 -6.30 -14.51 17.53
CA GLY A 129 -5.57 -15.78 17.46
C GLY A 129 -6.02 -16.72 16.33
N GLN A 130 -6.84 -16.21 15.38
CA GLN A 130 -7.26 -16.97 14.20
C GLN A 130 -6.17 -17.04 13.11
N ALA A 131 -5.21 -16.13 13.16
CA ALA A 131 -4.01 -16.13 12.36
C ALA A 131 -2.79 -15.77 13.22
N ASP A 132 -1.61 -16.19 12.80
CA ASP A 132 -0.34 -15.87 13.47
C ASP A 132 0.28 -14.59 12.90
N ALA A 133 0.04 -14.33 11.63
CA ALA A 133 0.56 -13.14 10.94
C ALA A 133 -0.37 -12.67 9.82
N ALA A 134 -0.29 -11.39 9.55
CA ALA A 134 -0.87 -10.75 8.37
C ALA A 134 0.07 -9.68 7.83
N LEU A 135 0.07 -9.46 6.52
CA LEU A 135 0.76 -8.33 5.94
C LEU A 135 -0.12 -7.08 6.01
N GLY A 136 0.43 -5.97 6.48
CA GLY A 136 -0.33 -4.74 6.64
C GLY A 136 0.50 -3.53 7.03
N ILE A 137 -0.16 -2.55 7.64
CA ILE A 137 0.41 -1.27 8.03
C ILE A 137 0.49 -1.14 9.56
N GLU A 138 1.49 -0.42 10.05
CA GLU A 138 1.72 -0.29 11.48
C GLU A 138 0.53 0.33 12.23
N SER A 139 -0.11 1.35 11.66
CA SER A 139 -1.26 1.97 12.29
C SER A 139 -2.41 0.99 12.56
N ALA A 140 -2.64 0.01 11.67
CA ALA A 140 -3.63 -1.03 11.88
C ALA A 140 -3.20 -2.04 12.95
N ALA A 141 -1.92 -2.41 13.00
CA ALA A 141 -1.38 -3.26 14.05
C ALA A 141 -1.58 -2.61 15.43
N ARG A 142 -1.16 -1.35 15.59
CA ARG A 142 -1.29 -0.61 16.86
C ARG A 142 -2.73 -0.44 17.31
N ALA A 143 -3.66 -0.16 16.36
CA ALA A 143 -5.08 -0.04 16.67
C ALA A 143 -5.70 -1.34 17.21
N HIS A 144 -5.10 -2.49 16.92
CA HIS A 144 -5.51 -3.81 17.42
C HIS A 144 -4.57 -4.38 18.50
N GLN A 145 -3.70 -3.53 19.08
CA GLN A 145 -2.75 -3.93 20.14
C GLN A 145 -1.80 -5.05 19.70
N LEU A 146 -1.46 -5.09 18.42
CA LEU A 146 -0.51 -6.03 17.84
C LEU A 146 0.88 -5.41 17.76
N ASP A 147 1.89 -6.26 17.75
CA ASP A 147 3.23 -5.87 17.36
C ASP A 147 3.37 -5.81 15.84
N PHE A 148 4.33 -5.02 15.40
CA PHE A 148 4.58 -4.79 13.99
C PHE A 148 6.05 -5.02 13.65
N VAL A 149 6.30 -5.85 12.65
CA VAL A 149 7.63 -6.14 12.12
C VAL A 149 7.75 -5.43 10.76
N PRO A 150 8.49 -4.32 10.68
CA PRO A 150 8.61 -3.57 9.43
C PRO A 150 9.39 -4.37 8.39
N LEU A 151 8.90 -4.42 7.15
CA LEU A 151 9.54 -5.13 6.05
C LEU A 151 9.99 -4.21 4.93
N MET A 152 9.22 -3.16 4.63
CA MET A 152 9.55 -2.23 3.56
C MET A 152 8.82 -0.90 3.70
N HIS A 153 9.31 0.11 2.98
CA HIS A 153 8.61 1.38 2.78
C HIS A 153 7.96 1.43 1.40
N GLU A 154 6.81 2.08 1.33
CA GLU A 154 6.10 2.34 0.08
C GLU A 154 5.67 3.80 0.00
N HIS A 155 5.60 4.32 -1.21
CA HIS A 155 4.90 5.57 -1.47
C HIS A 155 3.39 5.31 -1.57
N TYR A 156 2.63 6.14 -0.90
CA TYR A 156 1.21 6.31 -1.15
C TYR A 156 1.02 7.52 -2.05
N TRP A 157 0.68 7.27 -3.29
CA TRP A 157 0.41 8.29 -4.29
C TRP A 157 -1.08 8.52 -4.42
N LEU A 158 -1.46 9.79 -4.63
CA LEU A 158 -2.73 10.10 -5.26
C LEU A 158 -2.49 10.33 -6.74
N VAL A 159 -3.44 9.94 -7.58
CA VAL A 159 -3.40 10.13 -9.03
C VAL A 159 -4.68 10.80 -9.49
N CYS A 160 -4.55 11.76 -10.39
CA CYS A 160 -5.67 12.44 -11.06
C CYS A 160 -5.38 12.63 -12.55
N LEU A 161 -6.40 12.96 -13.32
CA LEU A 161 -6.20 13.41 -14.68
C LEU A 161 -5.57 14.82 -14.69
N LYS A 162 -4.69 15.11 -15.65
CA LYS A 162 -4.08 16.42 -15.82
C LYS A 162 -5.12 17.54 -15.91
N SER A 163 -6.23 17.29 -16.59
CA SER A 163 -7.36 18.22 -16.72
C SER A 163 -8.06 18.55 -15.40
N ALA A 164 -7.92 17.71 -14.38
CA ALA A 164 -8.53 17.91 -13.07
C ALA A 164 -7.70 18.81 -12.14
N LEU A 165 -6.42 19.04 -12.44
CA LEU A 165 -5.51 19.80 -11.55
C LEU A 165 -6.02 21.22 -11.22
N ASP A 166 -6.66 21.86 -12.18
CA ASP A 166 -7.14 23.24 -12.04
C ASP A 166 -8.55 23.35 -11.47
N THR A 167 -9.19 22.21 -11.16
CA THR A 167 -10.51 22.23 -10.50
C THR A 167 -10.39 22.73 -9.06
N PRO A 168 -11.42 23.46 -8.54
CA PRO A 168 -11.39 23.97 -7.17
C PRO A 168 -11.14 22.87 -6.11
N ALA A 169 -11.73 21.69 -6.28
CA ALA A 169 -11.58 20.59 -5.36
C ALA A 169 -10.14 20.06 -5.30
N VAL A 170 -9.48 19.86 -6.46
CA VAL A 170 -8.10 19.38 -6.49
C VAL A 170 -7.14 20.46 -6.00
N ARG A 171 -7.35 21.73 -6.34
CA ARG A 171 -6.55 22.84 -5.79
C ARG A 171 -6.62 22.92 -4.27
N GLN A 172 -7.83 22.76 -3.70
CA GLN A 172 -8.01 22.72 -2.25
C GLN A 172 -7.30 21.51 -1.63
N LEU A 173 -7.41 20.34 -2.24
CA LEU A 173 -6.66 19.14 -1.81
C LEU A 173 -5.15 19.40 -1.78
N LEU A 174 -4.59 19.97 -2.86
CA LEU A 174 -3.16 20.29 -2.93
C LEU A 174 -2.74 21.28 -1.84
N ALA A 175 -3.55 22.30 -1.58
CA ALA A 175 -3.30 23.27 -0.51
C ALA A 175 -3.26 22.61 0.88
N VAL A 176 -4.21 21.69 1.18
CA VAL A 176 -4.23 20.94 2.43
C VAL A 176 -2.99 20.07 2.57
N LEU A 177 -2.66 19.28 1.54
CA LEU A 177 -1.51 18.38 1.56
C LEU A 177 -0.17 19.09 1.67
N SER A 178 -0.08 20.33 1.19
CA SER A 178 1.14 21.16 1.29
C SER A 178 1.24 21.94 2.61
N ALA A 179 0.20 21.93 3.43
CA ALA A 179 0.18 22.68 4.68
C ALA A 179 1.07 22.01 5.75
N ALA A 180 1.76 22.81 6.56
CA ALA A 180 2.58 22.32 7.67
C ALA A 180 1.78 21.45 8.67
N GLY A 181 0.51 21.81 8.91
CA GLY A 181 -0.38 21.03 9.77
C GLY A 181 -0.62 19.61 9.27
N TRP A 182 -0.75 19.41 7.96
CA TRP A 182 -0.90 18.07 7.37
C TRP A 182 0.29 17.16 7.69
N ASN A 183 1.51 17.68 7.49
CA ASN A 183 2.73 16.91 7.77
C ASN A 183 2.86 16.56 9.25
N ALA A 184 2.47 17.47 10.14
CA ALA A 184 2.47 17.24 11.58
C ALA A 184 1.47 16.14 11.98
N GLU A 185 0.26 16.19 11.46
CA GLU A 185 -0.78 15.16 11.71
C GLU A 185 -0.37 13.79 11.15
N LEU A 186 0.17 13.76 9.93
CA LEU A 186 0.62 12.54 9.29
C LEU A 186 1.75 11.86 10.08
N GLY A 187 2.69 12.66 10.61
CA GLY A 187 3.81 12.17 11.42
C GLY A 187 3.39 11.60 12.78
N GLN A 188 2.16 11.85 13.24
CA GLN A 188 1.61 11.22 14.45
C GLN A 188 1.05 9.82 14.20
N LEU A 189 0.82 9.45 12.93
CA LEU A 189 0.29 8.13 12.60
C LEU A 189 1.43 7.09 12.60
N PRO A 190 1.33 6.00 13.39
CA PRO A 190 2.34 4.96 13.41
C PRO A 190 2.63 4.41 11.99
N GLY A 191 3.91 4.35 11.64
CA GLY A 191 4.38 3.84 10.36
C GLY A 191 4.18 4.78 9.17
N TYR A 192 3.72 6.01 9.39
CA TYR A 192 3.67 7.05 8.36
C TYR A 192 4.81 8.05 8.54
N ALA A 193 5.37 8.50 7.43
CA ALA A 193 6.29 9.62 7.38
C ALA A 193 5.77 10.66 6.40
N SER A 194 5.86 11.93 6.82
CA SER A 194 5.71 13.05 5.91
C SER A 194 6.99 13.15 5.10
N GLU A 195 6.94 12.82 3.82
CA GLU A 195 8.02 13.26 2.92
C GLU A 195 7.78 14.70 2.47
N ALA A 196 8.88 15.35 2.04
CA ALA A 196 8.85 16.67 1.41
C ALA A 196 7.98 16.71 0.11
N LEU A 197 7.25 15.67 -0.20
CA LEU A 197 6.44 15.48 -1.42
C LEU A 197 4.95 15.77 -1.23
N GLY A 198 4.49 16.04 0.00
CA GLY A 198 3.07 16.28 0.28
C GLY A 198 2.51 17.41 -0.57
N GLY A 199 1.47 17.13 -1.35
CA GLY A 199 0.82 18.08 -2.23
C GLY A 199 1.60 18.45 -3.51
N GLN A 200 2.83 17.97 -3.70
CA GLN A 200 3.58 18.22 -4.94
C GLN A 200 3.05 17.38 -6.09
N VAL A 201 2.97 18.00 -7.28
CA VAL A 201 2.49 17.36 -8.51
C VAL A 201 3.65 16.86 -9.34
N HIS A 202 3.63 15.56 -9.65
CA HIS A 202 4.69 14.87 -10.36
C HIS A 202 4.22 14.30 -11.69
N SER A 203 5.18 14.10 -12.62
CA SER A 203 4.93 13.36 -13.85
C SER A 203 5.26 11.87 -13.65
N LEU A 204 4.50 10.98 -14.28
CA LEU A 204 4.75 9.53 -14.21
C LEU A 204 6.20 9.18 -14.55
N LYS A 205 6.73 9.68 -15.68
CA LYS A 205 8.08 9.38 -16.17
C LYS A 205 9.22 9.77 -15.23
N ARG A 206 9.04 10.81 -14.44
CA ARG A 206 10.08 11.30 -13.52
C ARG A 206 10.03 10.60 -12.17
N THR A 207 8.90 10.01 -11.84
CA THR A 207 8.62 9.55 -10.47
C THR A 207 8.57 8.03 -10.38
N LEU A 208 8.02 7.39 -11.41
CA LEU A 208 7.90 5.93 -11.42
C LEU A 208 8.99 5.34 -12.34
N PRO A 209 9.92 4.54 -11.80
CA PRO A 209 11.10 4.08 -12.54
C PRO A 209 10.79 3.09 -13.67
N TRP A 210 9.56 2.63 -13.77
CA TRP A 210 9.11 1.72 -14.85
C TRP A 210 8.55 2.40 -16.10
N TRP A 211 8.66 3.74 -16.19
CA TRP A 211 8.25 4.51 -17.37
C TRP A 211 9.37 4.87 -18.30
#